data_80c950d8c5b6ac19678c5f1e7e6c02b4
#
_entry.id   80c950d8c5b6ac19678c5f1e7e6c02b4
#
_cell.length_a   1.000
_cell.length_b   1.000
_cell.length_c   1.000
_cell.angle_alpha   90.00
_cell.angle_beta   90.00
_cell.angle_gamma   90.00
#
_symmetry.space_group_name_H-M   'P 1'
#
loop_
_entity.id
_entity.type
_entity.pdbx_description
1 polymer ?
#
loop_
_entity_poly.entity_id
_entity_poly.type
_entity_poly.pdbx_seq_one_letter_code
_entity_poly.pdbx_strand_id
1 'polypeptide(L)'
;MNWTWFYRMGSPLWFYQSTSRWLPLLSLITLALLAAGLAWGLGFAPEDAKQGNSFRIIYLHVPASFLALAGYFLMAVAGAIGLIWKMKLSYIVMKCAAPIGAALTFLALFTGAVWGKPTWGSYWVWDARITSMLILLFLYFGVLALQYAFNSQEAGNKASAVLALVGTVNIPIIYKSVDWWFTLHQPSTIKLTSAPSMHPDMFQPLLVMILGFYCFYALALILAVRVEILKRESKTAWVRELVEQLGRQKMGAK
;
A
#
# COMPACT_ATOMS: atom_id res chain seq x y z
N MET A 1 30.85 8.37 13.17
CA MET A 1 30.01 7.35 12.51
C MET A 1 29.86 7.71 11.04
N ASN A 2 30.32 6.85 10.13
CA ASN A 2 30.22 7.11 8.69
C ASN A 2 28.79 6.82 8.21
N TRP A 3 27.98 7.85 8.01
CA TRP A 3 26.59 7.77 7.50
C TRP A 3 26.52 7.62 5.96
N THR A 4 27.62 7.34 5.29
CA THR A 4 27.70 7.25 3.82
C THR A 4 26.74 6.21 3.23
N TRP A 5 26.56 5.07 3.88
CA TRP A 5 25.62 4.04 3.46
C TRP A 5 24.14 4.53 3.52
N PHE A 6 23.79 5.28 4.57
CA PHE A 6 22.45 5.83 4.75
C PHE A 6 22.10 6.86 3.67
N TYR A 7 23.03 7.79 3.40
CA TYR A 7 22.82 8.76 2.33
C TYR A 7 22.84 8.12 0.94
N ARG A 8 23.59 7.03 0.75
CA ARG A 8 23.57 6.24 -0.48
C ARG A 8 22.20 5.62 -0.73
N MET A 9 21.52 5.06 0.29
CA MET A 9 20.17 4.54 0.17
C MET A 9 19.14 5.64 -0.20
N GLY A 10 19.41 6.89 0.15
CA GLY A 10 18.61 8.05 -0.27
C GLY A 10 18.85 8.52 -1.71
N SER A 11 19.78 7.90 -2.45
CA SER A 11 20.12 8.26 -3.82
C SER A 11 19.10 7.69 -4.84
N PRO A 12 18.47 8.53 -5.68
CA PRO A 12 17.58 8.07 -6.73
C PRO A 12 18.25 7.11 -7.73
N LEU A 13 19.48 7.39 -8.15
CA LEU A 13 20.25 6.54 -9.06
C LEU A 13 20.50 5.16 -8.44
N TRP A 14 20.95 5.11 -7.19
CA TRP A 14 21.20 3.85 -6.50
C TRP A 14 19.92 3.02 -6.37
N PHE A 15 18.80 3.65 -6.01
CA PHE A 15 17.49 2.99 -5.93
C PHE A 15 17.09 2.41 -7.28
N TYR A 16 17.23 3.20 -8.35
CA TYR A 16 16.88 2.77 -9.71
C TYR A 16 17.68 1.54 -10.15
N GLN A 17 19.00 1.56 -9.94
CA GLN A 17 19.89 0.46 -10.29
C GLN A 17 19.67 -0.79 -9.45
N SER A 18 19.54 -0.62 -8.13
CA SER A 18 19.35 -1.74 -7.18
C SER A 18 18.07 -2.49 -7.46
N THR A 19 16.98 -1.77 -7.69
CA THR A 19 15.65 -2.36 -7.92
C THR A 19 15.55 -3.05 -9.28
N SER A 20 16.31 -2.63 -10.30
CA SER A 20 16.28 -3.21 -11.64
C SER A 20 16.49 -4.73 -11.65
N ARG A 21 17.36 -5.22 -10.79
CA ARG A 21 17.72 -6.65 -10.71
C ARG A 21 16.58 -7.51 -10.15
N TRP A 22 15.79 -6.95 -9.23
CA TRP A 22 14.77 -7.68 -8.49
C TRP A 22 13.37 -7.61 -9.12
N LEU A 23 13.15 -6.62 -10.00
CA LEU A 23 11.83 -6.41 -10.62
C LEU A 23 11.27 -7.65 -11.33
N PRO A 24 12.03 -8.38 -12.20
CA PRO A 24 11.48 -9.54 -12.87
C PRO A 24 11.06 -10.64 -11.90
N LEU A 25 11.91 -10.91 -10.91
CA LEU A 25 11.63 -11.92 -9.87
C LEU A 25 10.44 -11.52 -9.01
N LEU A 26 10.39 -10.26 -8.54
CA LEU A 26 9.28 -9.74 -7.76
C LEU A 26 7.97 -9.78 -8.56
N SER A 27 8.01 -9.45 -9.85
CA SER A 27 6.83 -9.54 -10.72
C SER A 27 6.30 -10.97 -10.85
N LEU A 28 7.21 -11.93 -11.05
CA LEU A 28 6.85 -13.36 -11.14
C LEU A 28 6.25 -13.86 -9.83
N ILE A 29 6.89 -13.57 -8.69
CA ILE A 29 6.40 -13.95 -7.36
C ILE A 29 5.02 -13.32 -7.10
N THR A 30 4.85 -12.05 -7.40
CA THR A 30 3.57 -11.33 -7.23
C THR A 30 2.47 -12.01 -8.03
N LEU A 31 2.72 -12.27 -9.32
CA LEU A 31 1.75 -12.92 -10.19
C LEU A 31 1.39 -14.33 -9.69
N ALA A 32 2.40 -15.12 -9.32
CA ALA A 32 2.20 -16.48 -8.83
C ALA A 32 1.39 -16.50 -7.53
N LEU A 33 1.72 -15.66 -6.56
CA LEU A 33 1.01 -15.58 -5.28
C LEU A 33 -0.43 -15.10 -5.45
N LEU A 34 -0.67 -14.06 -6.26
CA LEU A 34 -2.02 -13.56 -6.51
C LEU A 34 -2.86 -14.60 -7.28
N ALA A 35 -2.31 -15.23 -8.32
CA ALA A 35 -3.03 -16.26 -9.06
C ALA A 35 -3.36 -17.47 -8.18
N ALA A 36 -2.39 -17.97 -7.41
CA ALA A 36 -2.60 -19.08 -6.49
C ALA A 36 -3.60 -18.72 -5.38
N GLY A 37 -3.45 -17.55 -4.76
CA GLY A 37 -4.32 -17.09 -3.69
C GLY A 37 -5.75 -16.84 -4.13
N LEU A 38 -5.95 -16.24 -5.31
CA LEU A 38 -7.29 -16.05 -5.90
C LEU A 38 -7.93 -17.38 -6.26
N ALA A 39 -7.21 -18.27 -6.94
CA ALA A 39 -7.72 -19.60 -7.30
C ALA A 39 -8.09 -20.39 -6.03
N TRP A 40 -7.21 -20.43 -5.05
CA TRP A 40 -7.44 -21.15 -3.80
C TRP A 40 -8.56 -20.53 -2.97
N GLY A 41 -8.49 -19.23 -2.70
CA GLY A 41 -9.45 -18.53 -1.84
C GLY A 41 -10.86 -18.44 -2.44
N LEU A 42 -10.96 -18.13 -3.74
CA LEU A 42 -12.26 -17.96 -4.38
C LEU A 42 -12.83 -19.27 -4.96
N GLY A 43 -11.96 -20.22 -5.36
CA GLY A 43 -12.38 -21.45 -6.01
C GLY A 43 -12.48 -22.66 -5.08
N PHE A 44 -11.49 -22.86 -4.20
CA PHE A 44 -11.33 -24.13 -3.47
C PHE A 44 -11.49 -24.02 -1.96
N ALA A 45 -11.40 -22.81 -1.36
CA ALA A 45 -11.61 -22.66 0.08
C ALA A 45 -13.04 -23.09 0.47
N PRO A 46 -13.23 -23.76 1.63
CA PRO A 46 -14.56 -24.14 2.09
C PRO A 46 -15.45 -22.92 2.34
N GLU A 47 -16.75 -23.13 2.32
CA GLU A 47 -17.74 -22.12 2.68
C GLU A 47 -17.76 -21.92 4.21
N ASP A 48 -17.99 -20.67 4.63
CA ASP A 48 -18.22 -20.37 6.04
C ASP A 48 -19.60 -20.87 6.48
N ALA A 49 -19.68 -21.48 7.67
CA ALA A 49 -20.91 -22.05 8.19
C ALA A 49 -22.04 -21.05 8.41
N LYS A 50 -21.73 -19.75 8.62
CA LYS A 50 -22.70 -18.69 8.87
C LYS A 50 -22.92 -17.79 7.67
N GLN A 51 -21.85 -17.50 6.92
CA GLN A 51 -21.83 -16.50 5.85
C GLN A 51 -21.82 -17.14 4.45
N GLY A 52 -21.66 -18.46 4.36
CA GLY A 52 -21.60 -19.18 3.09
C GLY A 52 -20.47 -18.62 2.19
N ASN A 53 -20.75 -18.52 0.90
CA ASN A 53 -19.78 -18.01 -0.10
C ASN A 53 -19.46 -16.52 0.05
N SER A 54 -20.29 -15.71 0.72
CA SER A 54 -20.01 -14.29 0.90
C SER A 54 -18.75 -14.03 1.73
N PHE A 55 -18.37 -15.01 2.57
CA PHE A 55 -17.13 -14.97 3.35
C PHE A 55 -15.87 -14.87 2.48
N ARG A 56 -15.88 -15.37 1.24
CA ARG A 56 -14.72 -15.39 0.34
C ARG A 56 -14.19 -13.98 0.00
N ILE A 57 -15.00 -12.94 0.22
CA ILE A 57 -14.57 -11.54 0.05
C ILE A 57 -13.41 -11.17 0.98
N ILE A 58 -13.22 -11.95 2.08
CA ILE A 58 -12.11 -11.78 3.03
C ILE A 58 -10.73 -11.82 2.35
N TYR A 59 -10.58 -12.63 1.29
CA TYR A 59 -9.33 -12.81 0.57
C TYR A 59 -8.88 -11.56 -0.21
N LEU A 60 -9.79 -10.61 -0.42
CA LEU A 60 -9.48 -9.29 -0.99
C LEU A 60 -9.53 -8.19 0.09
N HIS A 61 -10.56 -8.23 0.94
CA HIS A 61 -10.83 -7.18 1.92
C HIS A 61 -9.73 -7.06 2.98
N VAL A 62 -9.32 -8.19 3.58
CA VAL A 62 -8.33 -8.16 4.68
C VAL A 62 -6.95 -7.75 4.18
N PRO A 63 -6.39 -8.30 3.08
CA PRO A 63 -5.12 -7.82 2.54
C PRO A 63 -5.14 -6.34 2.15
N ALA A 64 -6.23 -5.86 1.52
CA ALA A 64 -6.38 -4.45 1.18
C ALA A 64 -6.41 -3.56 2.43
N SER A 65 -7.14 -3.96 3.47
CA SER A 65 -7.22 -3.24 4.75
C SER A 65 -5.86 -3.16 5.45
N PHE A 66 -5.10 -4.26 5.47
CA PHE A 66 -3.76 -4.26 6.07
C PHE A 66 -2.82 -3.29 5.34
N LEU A 67 -2.86 -3.30 4.01
CA LEU A 67 -2.02 -2.41 3.20
C LEU A 67 -2.49 -0.95 3.22
N ALA A 68 -3.78 -0.70 3.42
CA ALA A 68 -4.28 0.65 3.65
C ALA A 68 -3.59 1.28 4.87
N LEU A 69 -3.49 0.54 5.97
CA LEU A 69 -2.83 1.00 7.20
C LEU A 69 -1.30 1.01 7.07
N ALA A 70 -0.72 -0.10 6.62
CA ALA A 70 0.73 -0.24 6.46
C ALA A 70 1.30 0.76 5.44
N GLY A 71 0.59 0.97 4.33
CA GLY A 71 0.96 1.96 3.30
C GLY A 71 0.91 3.39 3.83
N TYR A 72 -0.08 3.73 4.67
CA TYR A 72 -0.13 5.04 5.30
C TYR A 72 1.03 5.25 6.28
N PHE A 73 1.32 4.25 7.09
CA PHE A 73 2.46 4.28 8.00
C PHE A 73 3.79 4.43 7.24
N LEU A 74 4.01 3.65 6.18
CA LEU A 74 5.19 3.78 5.32
C LEU A 74 5.30 5.17 4.71
N MET A 75 4.20 5.73 4.23
CA MET A 75 4.14 7.08 3.68
C MET A 75 4.53 8.14 4.72
N ALA A 76 4.04 8.01 5.95
CA ALA A 76 4.37 8.91 7.05
C ALA A 76 5.85 8.80 7.45
N VAL A 77 6.39 7.58 7.56
CA VAL A 77 7.82 7.34 7.82
C VAL A 77 8.69 7.95 6.73
N ALA A 78 8.32 7.75 5.46
CA ALA A 78 9.03 8.38 4.33
C ALA A 78 8.97 9.92 4.41
N GLY A 79 7.82 10.49 4.78
CA GLY A 79 7.65 11.92 5.04
C GLY A 79 8.55 12.42 6.16
N ALA A 80 8.61 11.70 7.29
CA ALA A 80 9.50 12.02 8.42
C ALA A 80 10.97 12.03 8.01
N ILE A 81 11.41 10.99 7.30
CA ILE A 81 12.78 10.91 6.78
C ILE A 81 13.08 12.08 5.84
N GLY A 82 12.12 12.43 4.98
CA GLY A 82 12.24 13.59 4.09
C GLY A 82 12.39 14.91 4.85
N LEU A 83 11.60 15.14 5.90
CA LEU A 83 11.66 16.35 6.73
C LEU A 83 12.95 16.45 7.54
N ILE A 84 13.38 15.36 8.19
CA ILE A 84 14.52 15.36 9.10
C ILE A 84 15.84 15.41 8.32
N TRP A 85 16.02 14.50 7.34
CA TRP A 85 17.29 14.35 6.61
C TRP A 85 17.29 15.00 5.23
N LYS A 86 16.18 15.65 4.83
CA LYS A 86 16.02 16.33 3.53
C LYS A 86 16.30 15.39 2.33
N MET A 87 15.99 14.12 2.47
CA MET A 87 16.22 13.09 1.45
C MET A 87 15.18 13.19 0.33
N LYS A 88 15.63 13.48 -0.90
CA LYS A 88 14.76 13.58 -2.10
C LYS A 88 13.99 12.29 -2.36
N LEU A 89 14.65 11.12 -2.25
CA LEU A 89 14.03 9.82 -2.50
C LEU A 89 12.87 9.54 -1.54
N SER A 90 13.00 9.92 -0.27
CA SER A 90 11.94 9.73 0.74
C SER A 90 10.66 10.48 0.38
N TYR A 91 10.77 11.72 -0.10
CA TYR A 91 9.62 12.47 -0.60
C TYR A 91 9.00 11.85 -1.87
N ILE A 92 9.84 11.26 -2.75
CA ILE A 92 9.35 10.53 -3.92
C ILE A 92 8.56 9.28 -3.48
N VAL A 93 9.09 8.50 -2.53
CA VAL A 93 8.40 7.33 -1.97
C VAL A 93 7.07 7.74 -1.34
N MET A 94 7.06 8.78 -0.49
CA MET A 94 5.83 9.32 0.10
C MET A 94 4.79 9.68 -0.96
N LYS A 95 5.19 10.43 -1.99
CA LYS A 95 4.30 10.83 -3.09
C LYS A 95 3.73 9.63 -3.83
N CYS A 96 4.56 8.63 -4.15
CA CYS A 96 4.15 7.45 -4.90
C CYS A 96 3.31 6.48 -4.07
N ALA A 97 3.51 6.41 -2.75
CA ALA A 97 2.73 5.58 -1.85
C ALA A 97 1.28 6.07 -1.69
N ALA A 98 1.05 7.37 -1.76
CA ALA A 98 -0.26 7.97 -1.52
C ALA A 98 -1.36 7.45 -2.47
N PRO A 99 -1.22 7.45 -3.81
CA PRO A 99 -2.27 6.96 -4.70
C PRO A 99 -2.51 5.44 -4.56
N ILE A 100 -1.45 4.65 -4.30
CA ILE A 100 -1.57 3.20 -4.11
C ILE A 100 -2.32 2.91 -2.80
N GLY A 101 -1.96 3.60 -1.71
CA GLY A 101 -2.64 3.48 -0.44
C GLY A 101 -4.11 3.94 -0.50
N ALA A 102 -4.40 5.04 -1.20
CA ALA A 102 -5.77 5.49 -1.44
C ALA A 102 -6.60 4.43 -2.17
N ALA A 103 -6.05 3.84 -3.25
CA ALA A 103 -6.73 2.80 -4.01
C ALA A 103 -7.03 1.55 -3.17
N LEU A 104 -6.08 1.11 -2.33
CA LEU A 104 -6.27 -0.03 -1.43
C LEU A 104 -7.25 0.29 -0.29
N THR A 105 -7.24 1.52 0.23
CA THR A 105 -8.24 1.96 1.22
C THR A 105 -9.63 1.99 0.62
N PHE A 106 -9.78 2.49 -0.61
CA PHE A 106 -11.04 2.45 -1.34
C PHE A 106 -11.51 1.01 -1.58
N LEU A 107 -10.60 0.12 -2.02
CA LEU A 107 -10.89 -1.30 -2.21
C LEU A 107 -11.38 -1.96 -0.91
N ALA A 108 -10.73 -1.65 0.22
CA ALA A 108 -11.14 -2.15 1.52
C ALA A 108 -12.54 -1.65 1.92
N LEU A 109 -12.84 -0.36 1.74
CA LEU A 109 -14.16 0.21 2.00
C LEU A 109 -15.22 -0.40 1.08
N PHE A 110 -14.94 -0.50 -0.21
CA PHE A 110 -15.87 -1.05 -1.20
C PHE A 110 -16.19 -2.53 -0.92
N THR A 111 -15.14 -3.35 -0.75
CA THR A 111 -15.32 -4.78 -0.44
C THR A 111 -15.99 -5.00 0.91
N GLY A 112 -15.70 -4.14 1.91
CA GLY A 112 -16.35 -4.15 3.20
C GLY A 112 -17.83 -3.81 3.10
N ALA A 113 -18.21 -2.81 2.28
CA ALA A 113 -19.61 -2.45 2.03
C ALA A 113 -20.37 -3.60 1.35
N VAL A 114 -19.78 -4.22 0.33
CA VAL A 114 -20.37 -5.39 -0.36
C VAL A 114 -20.54 -6.56 0.60
N TRP A 115 -19.57 -6.82 1.45
CA TRP A 115 -19.62 -7.90 2.46
C TRP A 115 -20.60 -7.57 3.60
N GLY A 116 -20.75 -6.30 3.95
CA GLY A 116 -21.70 -5.85 4.98
C GLY A 116 -23.15 -6.16 4.64
N LYS A 117 -23.53 -6.11 3.36
CA LYS A 117 -24.92 -6.34 2.95
C LYS A 117 -25.47 -7.72 3.35
N PRO A 118 -24.83 -8.85 3.02
CA PRO A 118 -25.27 -10.17 3.47
C PRO A 118 -25.05 -10.42 4.96
N THR A 119 -24.08 -9.74 5.60
CA THR A 119 -23.69 -9.97 7.00
C THR A 119 -24.53 -9.17 7.99
N TRP A 120 -24.82 -7.91 7.67
CA TRP A 120 -25.47 -6.94 8.58
C TRP A 120 -26.79 -6.39 8.01
N GLY A 121 -27.18 -6.76 6.80
CA GLY A 121 -28.37 -6.25 6.12
C GLY A 121 -28.18 -4.86 5.47
N SER A 122 -27.03 -4.21 5.63
CA SER A 122 -26.74 -2.87 5.11
C SER A 122 -25.37 -2.82 4.42
N TYR A 123 -25.25 -1.99 3.37
CA TYR A 123 -23.95 -1.71 2.73
C TYR A 123 -23.06 -0.80 3.57
N TRP A 124 -23.66 0.04 4.41
CA TRP A 124 -22.92 1.03 5.18
C TRP A 124 -23.55 1.24 6.55
N VAL A 125 -22.69 1.30 7.55
CA VAL A 125 -23.03 1.64 8.93
C VAL A 125 -22.02 2.66 9.43
N TRP A 126 -22.49 3.73 10.05
CA TRP A 126 -21.62 4.75 10.62
C TRP A 126 -21.09 4.29 11.98
N ASP A 127 -20.23 3.27 11.96
CA ASP A 127 -19.49 2.86 13.15
C ASP A 127 -18.07 3.42 13.17
N ALA A 128 -17.40 3.27 14.30
CA ALA A 128 -16.07 3.83 14.50
C ALA A 128 -15.04 3.28 13.51
N ARG A 129 -15.13 1.99 13.11
CA ARG A 129 -14.17 1.35 12.22
C ARG A 129 -14.32 1.81 10.79
N ILE A 130 -15.54 1.78 10.26
CA ILE A 130 -15.80 2.17 8.87
C ILE A 130 -15.55 3.67 8.70
N THR A 131 -16.01 4.48 9.67
CA THR A 131 -15.82 5.93 9.64
C THR A 131 -14.34 6.31 9.70
N SER A 132 -13.56 5.70 10.59
CA SER A 132 -12.12 5.99 10.66
C SER A 132 -11.35 5.49 9.42
N MET A 133 -11.79 4.40 8.79
CA MET A 133 -11.25 3.96 7.49
C MET A 133 -11.58 4.96 6.36
N LEU A 134 -12.78 5.55 6.37
CA LEU A 134 -13.14 6.63 5.43
C LEU A 134 -12.28 7.88 5.66
N ILE A 135 -12.04 8.25 6.91
CA ILE A 135 -11.10 9.34 7.26
C ILE A 135 -9.70 9.03 6.72
N LEU A 136 -9.23 7.78 6.81
CA LEU A 136 -7.95 7.39 6.24
C LEU A 136 -7.89 7.64 4.73
N LEU A 137 -8.96 7.32 4.00
CA LEU A 137 -9.07 7.62 2.57
C LEU A 137 -8.94 9.12 2.29
N PHE A 138 -9.65 9.95 3.06
CA PHE A 138 -9.56 11.41 2.92
C PHE A 138 -8.18 11.95 3.31
N LEU A 139 -7.50 11.36 4.28
CA LEU A 139 -6.13 11.71 4.62
C LEU A 139 -5.17 11.40 3.45
N TYR A 140 -5.33 10.27 2.76
CA TYR A 140 -4.58 9.99 1.53
C TYR A 140 -4.87 11.03 0.44
N PHE A 141 -6.13 11.39 0.22
CA PHE A 141 -6.51 12.42 -0.74
C PHE A 141 -5.96 13.81 -0.34
N GLY A 142 -5.94 14.11 0.95
CA GLY A 142 -5.34 15.34 1.47
C GLY A 142 -3.83 15.42 1.18
N VAL A 143 -3.10 14.31 1.37
CA VAL A 143 -1.68 14.22 1.02
C VAL A 143 -1.49 14.43 -0.49
N LEU A 144 -2.31 13.80 -1.34
CA LEU A 144 -2.27 13.99 -2.78
C LEU A 144 -2.57 15.44 -3.18
N ALA A 145 -3.61 16.04 -2.61
CA ALA A 145 -3.97 17.42 -2.89
C ALA A 145 -2.85 18.41 -2.53
N LEU A 146 -2.23 18.23 -1.36
CA LEU A 146 -1.12 19.08 -0.92
C LEU A 146 0.12 18.97 -1.80
N GLN A 147 0.37 17.82 -2.44
CA GLN A 147 1.47 17.65 -3.41
C GLN A 147 1.36 18.62 -4.59
N TYR A 148 0.14 19.02 -4.95
CA TYR A 148 -0.15 19.86 -6.13
C TYR A 148 -0.67 21.26 -5.77
N ALA A 149 -0.92 21.54 -4.48
CA ALA A 149 -1.47 22.81 -4.03
C ALA A 149 -0.45 23.97 -3.99
N PHE A 150 0.85 23.67 -4.09
CA PHE A 150 1.91 24.66 -3.97
C PHE A 150 2.69 24.82 -5.27
N ASN A 151 3.11 26.04 -5.60
CA ASN A 151 3.99 26.31 -6.75
C ASN A 151 5.39 25.70 -6.60
N SER A 152 5.84 25.49 -5.37
CA SER A 152 7.10 24.86 -5.04
C SER A 152 6.91 23.39 -4.64
N GLN A 153 7.62 22.49 -5.34
CA GLN A 153 7.63 21.07 -5.01
C GLN A 153 8.10 20.79 -3.57
N GLU A 154 9.03 21.60 -3.08
CA GLU A 154 9.53 21.49 -1.71
C GLU A 154 8.45 21.83 -0.69
N ALA A 155 7.69 22.90 -0.91
CA ALA A 155 6.58 23.29 -0.04
C ALA A 155 5.48 22.23 -0.03
N GLY A 156 5.09 21.72 -1.19
CA GLY A 156 4.12 20.61 -1.31
C GLY A 156 4.58 19.34 -0.59
N ASN A 157 5.86 18.97 -0.75
CA ASN A 157 6.44 17.81 -0.06
C ASN A 157 6.39 17.96 1.47
N LYS A 158 6.76 19.14 1.99
CA LYS A 158 6.76 19.42 3.43
C LYS A 158 5.34 19.40 4.00
N ALA A 159 4.40 20.09 3.36
CA ALA A 159 3.00 20.12 3.79
C ALA A 159 2.38 18.71 3.79
N SER A 160 2.60 17.94 2.73
CA SER A 160 2.16 16.54 2.63
C SER A 160 2.76 15.67 3.71
N ALA A 161 4.06 15.83 4.02
CA ALA A 161 4.73 15.07 5.05
C ALA A 161 4.17 15.36 6.45
N VAL A 162 3.88 16.63 6.74
CA VAL A 162 3.24 17.03 8.01
C VAL A 162 1.84 16.40 8.14
N LEU A 163 1.02 16.47 7.08
CA LEU A 163 -0.31 15.84 7.09
C LEU A 163 -0.21 14.32 7.25
N ALA A 164 0.73 13.68 6.56
CA ALA A 164 0.95 12.24 6.67
C ALA A 164 1.31 11.84 8.11
N LEU A 165 2.17 12.61 8.78
CA LEU A 165 2.55 12.36 10.18
C LEU A 165 1.38 12.57 11.14
N VAL A 166 0.66 13.68 11.02
CA VAL A 166 -0.51 13.94 11.87
C VAL A 166 -1.58 12.87 11.68
N GLY A 167 -1.82 12.47 10.45
CA GLY A 167 -2.81 11.45 10.12
C GLY A 167 -2.47 10.04 10.64
N THR A 168 -1.22 9.75 11.06
CA THR A 168 -0.88 8.45 11.66
C THR A 168 -1.64 8.17 12.94
N VAL A 169 -2.12 9.19 13.65
CA VAL A 169 -2.97 9.03 14.84
C VAL A 169 -4.26 8.26 14.51
N ASN A 170 -4.72 8.32 13.28
CA ASN A 170 -5.90 7.56 12.84
C ASN A 170 -5.66 6.03 12.76
N ILE A 171 -4.42 5.58 12.61
CA ILE A 171 -4.09 4.14 12.51
C ILE A 171 -4.46 3.37 13.79
N PRO A 172 -3.98 3.76 14.99
CA PRO A 172 -4.39 3.09 16.22
C PRO A 172 -5.90 3.21 16.50
N ILE A 173 -6.56 4.29 16.08
CA ILE A 173 -8.00 4.45 16.19
C ILE A 173 -8.71 3.36 15.35
N ILE A 174 -8.32 3.17 14.08
CA ILE A 174 -8.86 2.10 13.24
C ILE A 174 -8.60 0.73 13.88
N TYR A 175 -7.36 0.46 14.30
CA TYR A 175 -6.99 -0.83 14.85
C TYR A 175 -7.75 -1.17 16.14
N LYS A 176 -7.92 -0.21 17.04
CA LYS A 176 -8.57 -0.36 18.34
C LYS A 176 -10.07 -0.08 18.33
N SER A 177 -10.64 0.34 17.22
CA SER A 177 -12.05 0.71 17.11
C SER A 177 -13.01 -0.38 17.61
N VAL A 178 -12.69 -1.65 17.34
CA VAL A 178 -13.51 -2.80 17.77
C VAL A 178 -13.38 -3.12 19.27
N ASP A 179 -12.31 -2.66 19.91
CA ASP A 179 -12.08 -2.85 21.35
C ASP A 179 -12.63 -1.67 22.17
N TRP A 180 -12.60 -0.45 21.59
CA TRP A 180 -12.94 0.79 22.31
C TRP A 180 -14.41 1.22 22.15
N TRP A 181 -15.04 0.84 21.01
CA TRP A 181 -16.42 1.23 20.71
C TRP A 181 -17.24 0.03 20.27
N PHE A 182 -18.57 0.16 20.42
CA PHE A 182 -19.49 -0.77 19.79
C PHE A 182 -19.40 -0.66 18.27
N THR A 183 -19.19 -1.78 17.59
CA THR A 183 -19.13 -1.87 16.13
C THR A 183 -19.72 -3.20 15.66
N LEU A 184 -20.36 -3.21 14.50
CA LEU A 184 -20.81 -4.43 13.85
C LEU A 184 -19.66 -5.22 13.21
N HIS A 185 -18.48 -4.60 13.07
CA HIS A 185 -17.32 -5.24 12.47
C HIS A 185 -16.80 -6.37 13.35
N GLN A 186 -16.51 -7.49 12.71
CA GLN A 186 -15.97 -8.67 13.42
C GLN A 186 -14.62 -8.37 14.09
N PRO A 187 -14.34 -8.98 15.26
CA PRO A 187 -13.02 -8.93 15.86
C PRO A 187 -11.94 -9.45 14.91
N SER A 188 -10.71 -8.99 15.11
CA SER A 188 -9.58 -9.40 14.28
C SER A 188 -9.37 -10.91 14.34
N THR A 189 -9.43 -11.58 13.20
CA THR A 189 -9.15 -13.03 13.06
C THR A 189 -7.69 -13.35 13.31
N ILE A 190 -6.79 -12.44 12.92
CA ILE A 190 -5.34 -12.59 13.08
C ILE A 190 -4.91 -11.75 14.28
N LYS A 191 -4.41 -12.43 15.32
CA LYS A 191 -3.87 -11.80 16.52
C LYS A 191 -2.45 -12.30 16.76
N LEU A 192 -1.58 -11.43 17.27
CA LEU A 192 -0.19 -11.81 17.61
C LEU A 192 -0.10 -12.72 18.85
N THR A 193 -1.13 -12.71 19.69
CA THR A 193 -1.13 -13.34 21.01
C THR A 193 -1.95 -14.62 21.09
N SER A 194 -2.64 -15.02 20.04
CA SER A 194 -3.49 -16.22 20.02
C SER A 194 -3.53 -16.83 18.62
N ALA A 195 -3.88 -18.13 18.55
CA ALA A 195 -4.14 -18.81 17.29
C ALA A 195 -5.27 -18.10 16.52
N PRO A 196 -5.24 -18.12 15.17
CA PRO A 196 -6.31 -17.58 14.34
C PRO A 196 -7.66 -18.22 14.69
N SER A 197 -8.73 -17.43 14.74
CA SER A 197 -10.09 -17.92 15.02
C SER A 197 -10.79 -18.50 13.77
N MET A 198 -10.03 -18.95 12.79
CA MET A 198 -10.48 -19.41 11.48
C MET A 198 -9.97 -20.83 11.21
N HIS A 199 -10.76 -21.63 10.49
CA HIS A 199 -10.33 -22.97 10.08
C HIS A 199 -9.05 -22.89 9.20
N PRO A 200 -8.08 -23.82 9.37
CA PRO A 200 -6.83 -23.78 8.61
C PRO A 200 -7.00 -23.70 7.10
N ASP A 201 -7.96 -24.43 6.52
CA ASP A 201 -8.22 -24.45 5.07
C ASP A 201 -8.74 -23.11 4.53
N MET A 202 -9.28 -22.25 5.39
CA MET A 202 -9.68 -20.88 5.06
C MET A 202 -8.55 -19.89 5.35
N PHE A 203 -7.71 -20.19 6.34
CA PHE A 203 -6.64 -19.29 6.77
C PHE A 203 -5.43 -19.34 5.84
N GLN A 204 -5.06 -20.53 5.33
CA GLN A 204 -3.90 -20.67 4.46
C GLN A 204 -4.01 -19.84 3.16
N PRO A 205 -5.12 -19.87 2.38
CA PRO A 205 -5.27 -19.01 1.22
C PRO A 205 -5.29 -17.52 1.58
N LEU A 206 -5.77 -17.14 2.79
CA LEU A 206 -5.70 -15.76 3.26
C LEU A 206 -4.24 -15.31 3.44
N LEU A 207 -3.37 -16.15 4.01
CA LEU A 207 -1.94 -15.83 4.13
C LEU A 207 -1.28 -15.65 2.77
N VAL A 208 -1.58 -16.53 1.81
CA VAL A 208 -1.06 -16.42 0.43
C VAL A 208 -1.52 -15.11 -0.21
N MET A 209 -2.79 -14.72 -0.03
CA MET A 209 -3.32 -13.45 -0.53
C MET A 209 -2.66 -12.24 0.16
N ILE A 210 -2.46 -12.29 1.48
CA ILE A 210 -1.75 -11.23 2.21
C ILE A 210 -0.35 -11.05 1.62
N LEU A 211 0.43 -12.13 1.49
CA LEU A 211 1.77 -12.08 0.89
C LEU A 211 1.74 -11.56 -0.55
N GLY A 212 0.79 -12.04 -1.37
CA GLY A 212 0.61 -11.57 -2.74
C GLY A 212 0.32 -10.07 -2.82
N PHE A 213 -0.53 -9.56 -1.95
CA PHE A 213 -0.84 -8.12 -1.88
C PHE A 213 0.35 -7.28 -1.40
N TYR A 214 1.16 -7.78 -0.44
CA TYR A 214 2.39 -7.09 -0.04
C TYR A 214 3.42 -7.06 -1.17
N CYS A 215 3.60 -8.15 -1.91
CA CYS A 215 4.45 -8.18 -3.09
C CYS A 215 3.93 -7.24 -4.19
N PHE A 216 2.62 -7.21 -4.42
CA PHE A 216 1.98 -6.28 -5.35
C PHE A 216 2.22 -4.82 -4.96
N TYR A 217 2.02 -4.49 -3.67
CA TYR A 217 2.27 -3.14 -3.17
C TYR A 217 3.73 -2.72 -3.37
N ALA A 218 4.66 -3.59 -3.02
CA ALA A 218 6.09 -3.35 -3.20
C ALA A 218 6.43 -3.15 -4.68
N LEU A 219 5.93 -4.00 -5.57
CA LEU A 219 6.12 -3.91 -7.01
C LEU A 219 5.56 -2.59 -7.57
N ALA A 220 4.30 -2.27 -7.25
CA ALA A 220 3.63 -1.06 -7.70
C ALA A 220 4.35 0.20 -7.21
N LEU A 221 4.78 0.21 -5.93
CA LEU A 221 5.52 1.33 -5.36
C LEU A 221 6.90 1.50 -6.01
N ILE A 222 7.66 0.41 -6.20
CA ILE A 222 8.96 0.47 -6.88
C ILE A 222 8.80 1.02 -8.29
N LEU A 223 7.83 0.53 -9.05
CA LEU A 223 7.59 1.02 -10.42
C LEU A 223 7.19 2.49 -10.44
N ALA A 224 6.28 2.91 -9.56
CA ALA A 224 5.88 4.32 -9.45
C ALA A 224 7.04 5.23 -9.06
N VAL A 225 7.87 4.82 -8.07
CA VAL A 225 9.05 5.56 -7.65
C VAL A 225 10.07 5.68 -8.79
N ARG A 226 10.32 4.60 -9.53
CA ARG A 226 11.23 4.62 -10.70
C ARG A 226 10.76 5.60 -11.77
N VAL A 227 9.46 5.60 -12.10
CA VAL A 227 8.88 6.56 -13.05
C VAL A 227 9.03 8.00 -12.56
N GLU A 228 8.74 8.25 -11.28
CA GLU A 228 8.85 9.59 -10.70
C GLU A 228 10.32 10.07 -10.64
N ILE A 229 11.28 9.18 -10.36
CA ILE A 229 12.71 9.48 -10.42
C ILE A 229 13.10 9.93 -11.83
N LEU A 230 12.73 9.17 -12.87
CA LEU A 230 13.06 9.51 -14.26
C LEU A 230 12.46 10.86 -14.68
N LYS A 231 11.24 11.17 -14.21
CA LYS A 231 10.61 12.48 -14.45
C LYS A 231 11.37 13.62 -13.80
N ARG A 232 11.73 13.48 -12.52
CA ARG A 232 12.41 14.53 -11.74
C ARG A 232 13.84 14.74 -12.17
N GLU A 233 14.53 13.68 -12.58
CA GLU A 233 15.95 13.70 -12.95
C GLU A 233 16.15 13.67 -14.48
N SER A 234 15.13 13.97 -15.28
CA SER A 234 15.18 13.93 -16.75
C SER A 234 16.30 14.78 -17.38
N LYS A 235 16.79 15.80 -16.67
CA LYS A 235 17.89 16.67 -17.11
C LYS A 235 19.27 16.20 -16.68
N THR A 236 19.38 15.13 -15.86
CA THR A 236 20.68 14.59 -15.40
C THR A 236 21.33 13.74 -16.50
N ALA A 237 22.67 13.67 -16.47
CA ALA A 237 23.43 12.92 -17.47
C ALA A 237 23.03 11.44 -17.49
N TRP A 238 22.93 10.79 -16.32
CA TRP A 238 22.63 9.37 -16.23
C TRP A 238 21.24 9.00 -16.82
N VAL A 239 20.22 9.88 -16.68
CA VAL A 239 18.90 9.63 -17.28
C VAL A 239 18.95 9.77 -18.78
N ARG A 240 19.66 10.79 -19.31
CA ARG A 240 19.85 10.96 -20.75
C ARG A 240 20.55 9.75 -21.38
N GLU A 241 21.66 9.31 -20.79
CA GLU A 241 22.40 8.12 -21.22
C GLU A 241 21.51 6.86 -21.23
N LEU A 242 20.71 6.67 -20.16
CA LEU A 242 19.76 5.55 -20.07
C LEU A 242 18.73 5.58 -21.21
N VAL A 243 18.14 6.74 -21.50
CA VAL A 243 17.16 6.89 -22.58
C VAL A 243 17.79 6.63 -23.95
N GLU A 244 19.00 7.12 -24.19
CA GLU A 244 19.75 6.86 -25.42
C GLU A 244 20.06 5.37 -25.62
N GLN A 245 20.50 4.69 -24.55
CA GLN A 245 20.78 3.24 -24.57
C GLN A 245 19.52 2.43 -24.91
N LEU A 246 18.39 2.75 -24.28
CA LEU A 246 17.11 2.10 -24.56
C LEU A 246 16.60 2.39 -25.99
N GLY A 247 16.84 3.59 -26.50
CA GLY A 247 16.54 3.95 -27.88
C GLY A 247 17.35 3.11 -28.90
N ARG A 248 18.67 2.96 -28.67
CA ARG A 248 19.55 2.13 -29.52
C ARG A 248 19.15 0.65 -29.51
N GLN A 249 18.81 0.09 -28.34
CA GLN A 249 18.38 -1.31 -28.24
C GLN A 249 17.09 -1.57 -29.04
N LYS A 250 16.13 -0.63 -29.02
CA LYS A 250 14.90 -0.77 -29.80
C LYS A 250 15.13 -0.67 -31.32
N MET A 251 16.11 0.12 -31.78
CA MET A 251 16.44 0.23 -33.18
C MET A 251 17.25 -0.96 -33.71
N GLY A 252 18.09 -1.57 -32.87
CA GLY A 252 18.86 -2.77 -33.23
C GLY A 252 18.08 -4.08 -33.12
N ALA A 253 16.86 -4.07 -32.57
CA ALA A 253 15.97 -5.24 -32.45
C ALA A 253 14.90 -5.32 -33.56
N LYS A 254 14.91 -4.36 -34.51
CA LYS A 254 14.15 -4.38 -35.75
C LYS A 254 15.03 -4.84 -36.90
#